data_3fe6eec701842d75d5510e83288246a6
#
_entry.id   3fe6eec701842d75d5510e83288246a6
#
_cell.length_a   1.000
_cell.length_b   1.000
_cell.length_c   1.000
_cell.angle_alpha   90.00
_cell.angle_beta   90.00
_cell.angle_gamma   90.00
#
_symmetry.space_group_name_H-M   'P 1'
#
loop_
_entity.id
_entity.type
_entity.pdbx_description
1 polymer ?
#
loop_
_entity_poly.entity_id
_entity_poly.type
_entity_poly.pdbx_seq_one_letter_code
_entity_poly.pdbx_strand_id
1 'polypeptide(L)'
;VAADGSPGYWSVLIVNKDSPINNLNDLLAKRKDLTFGNGDPNSTSGFLVPGYYVFAKNNISASDFKRTVNAGHETNALAVANKQVDVATNNTENLDKLKTSAPEKLKELKVIWKSPLIPGDPIVWRKNLSETTKDKIYDFFMNYGKTPEEKAVLERLGWAPFRASSDLQLVPIRQLALFK
;
A
#
# COMPACT_ATOMS: atom_id res chain seq x y z
N VAL A 1 -3.70 -9.11 -10.50
CA VAL A 1 -4.61 -7.98 -10.20
C VAL A 1 -5.37 -8.27 -8.90
N ALA A 2 -5.93 -7.23 -8.26
CA ALA A 2 -6.75 -7.39 -7.07
C ALA A 2 -8.05 -8.17 -7.34
N ALA A 3 -8.69 -8.70 -6.29
CA ALA A 3 -9.91 -9.52 -6.44
C ALA A 3 -11.06 -8.79 -7.15
N ASP A 4 -11.14 -7.47 -7.03
CA ASP A 4 -12.13 -6.63 -7.74
C ASP A 4 -11.76 -6.33 -9.20
N GLY A 5 -10.66 -6.91 -9.71
CA GLY A 5 -10.12 -6.69 -11.04
C GLY A 5 -9.29 -5.39 -11.20
N SER A 6 -9.09 -4.63 -10.14
CA SER A 6 -8.26 -3.43 -10.13
C SER A 6 -6.81 -3.78 -10.51
N PRO A 7 -6.15 -2.97 -11.36
CA PRO A 7 -4.78 -3.24 -11.80
C PRO A 7 -3.72 -2.88 -10.73
N GLY A 8 -4.14 -2.46 -9.56
CA GLY A 8 -3.25 -2.04 -8.48
C GLY A 8 -4.02 -1.63 -7.23
N TYR A 9 -3.36 -0.88 -6.38
CA TYR A 9 -3.83 -0.46 -5.06
C TYR A 9 -3.42 0.99 -4.76
N TRP A 10 -3.75 1.49 -3.59
CA TRP A 10 -3.45 2.87 -3.22
C TRP A 10 -2.78 2.95 -1.85
N SER A 11 -1.80 3.85 -1.75
CA SER A 11 -1.34 4.35 -0.46
C SER A 11 -2.40 5.25 0.14
N VAL A 12 -2.57 5.17 1.44
CA VAL A 12 -3.52 6.00 2.19
C VAL A 12 -2.86 6.54 3.47
N LEU A 13 -3.35 7.67 3.96
CA LEU A 13 -3.13 8.09 5.34
C LEU A 13 -4.40 7.81 6.14
N ILE A 14 -4.21 7.21 7.30
CA ILE A 14 -5.27 6.82 8.22
C ILE A 14 -5.10 7.55 9.55
N VAL A 15 -6.24 7.90 10.16
CA VAL A 15 -6.34 8.42 11.52
C VAL A 15 -7.44 7.69 12.26
N ASN A 16 -7.48 7.82 13.60
CA ASN A 16 -8.62 7.31 14.35
C ASN A 16 -9.91 8.04 13.92
N LYS A 17 -11.05 7.35 13.91
CA LYS A 17 -12.34 7.92 13.51
C LYS A 17 -12.73 9.19 14.28
N ASP A 18 -12.34 9.27 15.57
CA ASP A 18 -12.62 10.40 16.46
C ASP A 18 -11.61 11.55 16.32
N SER A 19 -10.57 11.37 15.47
CA SER A 19 -9.55 12.40 15.24
C SER A 19 -10.17 13.67 14.62
N PRO A 20 -9.74 14.86 15.04
CA PRO A 20 -10.15 16.11 14.40
C PRO A 20 -9.51 16.34 13.03
N ILE A 21 -8.61 15.47 12.59
CA ILE A 21 -7.96 15.53 11.28
C ILE A 21 -8.85 14.83 10.25
N ASN A 22 -9.29 15.57 9.22
CA ASN A 22 -10.23 15.04 8.22
C ASN A 22 -9.66 14.98 6.80
N ASN A 23 -8.55 15.66 6.56
CA ASN A 23 -7.91 15.74 5.23
C ASN A 23 -6.43 16.07 5.37
N LEU A 24 -5.71 16.12 4.23
CA LEU A 24 -4.29 16.42 4.20
C LEU A 24 -3.97 17.83 4.71
N ASN A 25 -4.80 18.82 4.45
CA ASN A 25 -4.56 20.20 4.92
C ASN A 25 -4.60 20.28 6.45
N ASP A 26 -5.56 19.61 7.09
CA ASP A 26 -5.63 19.53 8.55
C ASP A 26 -4.36 18.88 9.13
N LEU A 27 -3.89 17.79 8.48
CA LEU A 27 -2.66 17.12 8.87
C LEU A 27 -1.46 18.07 8.79
N LEU A 28 -1.29 18.75 7.66
CA LEU A 28 -0.17 19.66 7.43
C LEU A 28 -0.15 20.81 8.43
N ALA A 29 -1.31 21.35 8.76
CA ALA A 29 -1.44 22.46 9.73
C ALA A 29 -1.07 22.03 11.15
N LYS A 30 -1.42 20.80 11.56
CA LYS A 30 -1.25 20.31 12.94
C LYS A 30 -0.07 19.38 13.15
N ARG A 31 0.72 19.08 12.11
CA ARG A 31 1.75 18.03 12.09
C ARG A 31 2.72 18.07 13.28
N LYS A 32 3.09 19.26 13.75
CA LYS A 32 4.05 19.44 14.85
C LYS A 32 3.56 18.88 16.19
N ASP A 33 2.25 18.69 16.33
CA ASP A 33 1.62 18.17 17.54
C ASP A 33 1.28 16.68 17.43
N LEU A 34 1.45 16.08 16.23
CA LEU A 34 1.03 14.72 15.92
C LEU A 34 2.18 13.72 15.92
N THR A 35 1.89 12.53 16.39
CA THR A 35 2.74 11.35 16.22
C THR A 35 2.40 10.67 14.89
N PHE A 36 3.43 10.44 14.07
CA PHE A 36 3.32 9.87 12.72
C PHE A 36 3.86 8.44 12.66
N GLY A 37 3.02 7.51 12.19
CA GLY A 37 3.41 6.14 11.86
C GLY A 37 3.83 6.03 10.40
N ASN A 38 5.12 6.10 10.13
CA ASN A 38 5.67 5.91 8.78
C ASN A 38 5.75 4.41 8.45
N GLY A 39 5.81 4.07 7.17
CA GLY A 39 6.02 2.71 6.71
C GLY A 39 7.49 2.27 6.82
N ASP A 40 7.73 0.99 6.51
CA ASP A 40 9.08 0.48 6.30
C ASP A 40 9.76 1.26 5.16
N PRO A 41 11.05 1.64 5.29
CA PRO A 41 11.79 2.39 4.25
C PRO A 41 11.84 1.74 2.86
N ASN A 42 11.60 0.43 2.77
CA ASN A 42 11.52 -0.32 1.51
C ASN A 42 10.09 -0.44 0.97
N SER A 43 9.08 0.07 1.70
CA SER A 43 7.69 0.01 1.28
C SER A 43 7.37 1.05 0.22
N THR A 44 6.77 0.62 -0.89
CA THR A 44 6.24 1.53 -1.92
C THR A 44 5.09 2.36 -1.36
N SER A 45 4.05 1.73 -0.85
CA SER A 45 2.83 2.41 -0.37
C SER A 45 2.97 3.01 1.03
N GLY A 46 3.85 2.45 1.87
CA GLY A 46 4.03 2.93 3.23
C GLY A 46 5.06 4.03 3.38
N PHE A 47 6.00 4.16 2.43
CA PHE A 47 7.13 5.08 2.53
C PHE A 47 7.37 5.91 1.27
N LEU A 48 7.63 5.27 0.12
CA LEU A 48 8.02 5.99 -1.10
C LEU A 48 6.91 6.91 -1.61
N VAL A 49 5.72 6.40 -1.76
CA VAL A 49 4.57 7.14 -2.31
C VAL A 49 4.13 8.28 -1.38
N PRO A 50 3.90 8.07 -0.08
CA PRO A 50 3.62 9.20 0.82
C PRO A 50 4.83 10.13 0.98
N GLY A 51 6.05 9.63 0.91
CA GLY A 51 7.27 10.44 0.91
C GLY A 51 7.29 11.49 -0.19
N TYR A 52 6.83 11.14 -1.38
CA TYR A 52 6.71 12.11 -2.47
C TYR A 52 5.43 12.95 -2.38
N TYR A 53 4.26 12.31 -2.36
CA TYR A 53 2.97 13.02 -2.51
C TYR A 53 2.55 13.80 -1.28
N VAL A 54 2.94 13.35 -0.08
CA VAL A 54 2.60 14.03 1.18
C VAL A 54 3.75 14.89 1.65
N PHE A 55 5.00 14.40 1.63
CA PHE A 55 6.12 15.14 2.20
C PHE A 55 6.77 16.07 1.16
N ALA A 56 7.39 15.54 0.12
CA ALA A 56 8.15 16.37 -0.82
C ALA A 56 7.29 17.44 -1.51
N LYS A 57 6.08 17.10 -1.96
CA LYS A 57 5.17 18.08 -2.59
C LYS A 57 4.71 19.21 -1.68
N ASN A 58 4.75 19.02 -0.37
CA ASN A 58 4.36 20.02 0.62
C ASN A 58 5.56 20.64 1.35
N ASN A 59 6.78 20.37 0.90
CA ASN A 59 8.03 20.86 1.50
C ASN A 59 8.12 20.54 2.99
N ILE A 60 7.70 19.34 3.40
CA ILE A 60 7.82 18.82 4.75
C ILE A 60 8.56 17.48 4.76
N SER A 61 8.94 17.03 5.94
CA SER A 61 9.57 15.74 6.17
C SER A 61 8.95 15.02 7.38
N ALA A 62 9.31 13.76 7.57
CA ALA A 62 8.88 13.00 8.75
C ALA A 62 9.37 13.61 10.08
N SER A 63 10.46 14.38 10.06
CA SER A 63 10.99 15.09 11.24
C SER A 63 10.18 16.33 11.64
N ASP A 64 9.24 16.79 10.80
CA ASP A 64 8.35 17.91 11.13
C ASP A 64 7.20 17.50 12.05
N PHE A 65 7.03 16.21 12.30
CA PHE A 65 6.06 15.69 13.25
C PHE A 65 6.65 15.70 14.68
N LYS A 66 5.77 15.76 15.70
CA LYS A 66 6.16 15.66 17.11
C LYS A 66 7.02 14.42 17.38
N ARG A 67 6.66 13.30 16.75
CA ARG A 67 7.38 12.03 16.80
C ARG A 67 7.05 11.22 15.56
N THR A 68 8.04 10.53 14.99
CA THR A 68 7.85 9.57 13.91
C THR A 68 8.35 8.20 14.33
N VAL A 69 7.57 7.16 14.02
CA VAL A 69 7.93 5.75 14.20
C VAL A 69 7.74 5.02 12.87
N ASN A 70 8.56 4.01 12.59
CA ASN A 70 8.45 3.20 11.38
C ASN A 70 7.93 1.81 11.73
N ALA A 71 6.87 1.38 11.05
CA ALA A 71 6.28 0.06 11.26
C ALA A 71 5.59 -0.46 9.99
N GLY A 72 5.25 -1.75 9.98
CA GLY A 72 4.44 -2.34 8.91
C GLY A 72 2.99 -1.86 8.93
N HIS A 73 2.27 -2.08 7.82
CA HIS A 73 0.89 -1.58 7.64
C HIS A 73 -0.07 -2.03 8.75
N GLU A 74 -0.04 -3.31 9.11
CA GLU A 74 -0.92 -3.86 10.15
C GLU A 74 -0.63 -3.22 11.51
N THR A 75 0.65 -3.15 11.90
CA THR A 75 1.08 -2.49 13.14
C THR A 75 0.63 -1.02 13.18
N ASN A 76 0.83 -0.28 12.09
CA ASN A 76 0.40 1.11 11.97
C ASN A 76 -1.12 1.26 12.09
N ALA A 77 -1.90 0.38 11.44
CA ALA A 77 -3.35 0.39 11.54
C ALA A 77 -3.84 0.15 12.99
N LEU A 78 -3.27 -0.86 13.66
CA LEU A 78 -3.62 -1.17 15.05
C LEU A 78 -3.19 -0.05 16.01
N ALA A 79 -2.03 0.56 15.79
CA ALA A 79 -1.55 1.68 16.61
C ALA A 79 -2.48 2.91 16.49
N VAL A 80 -2.96 3.24 15.28
CA VAL A 80 -3.93 4.32 15.06
C VAL A 80 -5.29 3.96 15.67
N ALA A 81 -5.79 2.73 15.46
CA ALA A 81 -7.06 2.29 16.05
C ALA A 81 -7.06 2.36 17.58
N ASN A 82 -5.92 2.09 18.21
CA ASN A 82 -5.73 2.15 19.66
C ASN A 82 -5.26 3.53 20.17
N LYS A 83 -5.23 4.56 19.31
CA LYS A 83 -4.82 5.95 19.65
C LYS A 83 -3.37 6.06 20.19
N GLN A 84 -2.49 5.12 19.82
CA GLN A 84 -1.06 5.14 20.17
C GLN A 84 -0.24 6.00 19.19
N VAL A 85 -0.78 6.16 17.97
CA VAL A 85 -0.25 7.01 16.91
C VAL A 85 -1.42 7.81 16.33
N ASP A 86 -1.21 9.10 16.06
CA ASP A 86 -2.29 10.00 15.63
C ASP A 86 -2.65 9.80 14.17
N VAL A 87 -1.65 9.60 13.32
CA VAL A 87 -1.77 9.39 11.88
C VAL A 87 -0.73 8.40 11.38
N ALA A 88 -1.07 7.56 10.43
CA ALA A 88 -0.11 6.62 9.85
C ALA A 88 -0.34 6.38 8.36
N THR A 89 0.74 5.93 7.69
CA THR A 89 0.66 5.40 6.33
C THR A 89 0.07 3.99 6.35
N ASN A 90 -0.69 3.68 5.31
CA ASN A 90 -1.26 2.36 5.09
C ASN A 90 -1.52 2.15 3.59
N ASN A 91 -2.18 1.06 3.22
CA ASN A 91 -2.68 0.84 1.87
C ASN A 91 -4.04 0.16 1.86
N THR A 92 -4.71 0.22 0.71
CA THR A 92 -6.07 -0.33 0.58
C THR A 92 -6.12 -1.84 0.73
N GLU A 93 -5.09 -2.57 0.29
CA GLU A 93 -5.04 -4.04 0.44
C GLU A 93 -4.97 -4.47 1.91
N ASN A 94 -4.19 -3.75 2.73
CA ASN A 94 -4.14 -4.03 4.17
C ASN A 94 -5.47 -3.69 4.84
N LEU A 95 -6.12 -2.57 4.47
CA LEU A 95 -7.45 -2.25 5.00
C LEU A 95 -8.48 -3.31 4.61
N ASP A 96 -8.40 -3.87 3.39
CA ASP A 96 -9.28 -4.96 2.96
C ASP A 96 -9.03 -6.25 3.77
N LYS A 97 -7.77 -6.59 4.07
CA LYS A 97 -7.45 -7.71 4.97
C LYS A 97 -8.01 -7.52 6.38
N LEU A 98 -7.99 -6.30 6.90
CA LEU A 98 -8.55 -6.00 8.22
C LEU A 98 -10.08 -6.17 8.29
N LYS A 99 -10.80 -6.18 7.16
CA LYS A 99 -12.25 -6.50 7.14
C LYS A 99 -12.55 -7.89 7.72
N THR A 100 -11.62 -8.82 7.54
CA THR A 100 -11.76 -10.19 8.03
C THR A 100 -10.94 -10.47 9.29
N SER A 101 -9.72 -9.95 9.38
CA SER A 101 -8.81 -10.25 10.49
C SER A 101 -9.06 -9.43 11.75
N ALA A 102 -9.50 -8.16 11.61
CA ALA A 102 -9.75 -7.25 12.73
C ALA A 102 -10.84 -6.22 12.41
N PRO A 103 -12.09 -6.64 12.11
CA PRO A 103 -13.15 -5.74 11.66
C PRO A 103 -13.47 -4.64 12.67
N GLU A 104 -13.38 -4.91 13.98
CA GLU A 104 -13.61 -3.90 15.01
C GLU A 104 -12.53 -2.81 15.01
N LYS A 105 -11.28 -3.16 14.72
CA LYS A 105 -10.20 -2.17 14.59
C LYS A 105 -10.34 -1.34 13.32
N LEU A 106 -10.77 -1.95 12.22
CA LEU A 106 -11.03 -1.23 10.98
C LEU A 106 -12.12 -0.14 11.17
N LYS A 107 -13.18 -0.40 11.95
CA LYS A 107 -14.22 0.58 12.27
C LYS A 107 -13.71 1.80 13.04
N GLU A 108 -12.58 1.68 13.72
CA GLU A 108 -11.92 2.78 14.43
C GLU A 108 -11.07 3.68 13.52
N LEU A 109 -10.93 3.33 12.24
CA LEU A 109 -10.09 4.04 11.28
C LEU A 109 -10.91 4.88 10.30
N LYS A 110 -10.38 6.03 9.91
CA LYS A 110 -10.82 6.78 8.74
C LYS A 110 -9.64 7.15 7.84
N VAL A 111 -9.86 7.13 6.54
CA VAL A 111 -8.89 7.55 5.53
C VAL A 111 -9.03 9.05 5.31
N ILE A 112 -7.92 9.77 5.39
CA ILE A 112 -7.87 11.23 5.20
C ILE A 112 -7.16 11.65 3.91
N TRP A 113 -6.46 10.73 3.26
CA TRP A 113 -5.77 10.97 2.00
C TRP A 113 -5.58 9.64 1.24
N LYS A 114 -5.59 9.71 -0.08
CA LYS A 114 -5.39 8.59 -0.99
C LYS A 114 -4.47 9.01 -2.15
N SER A 115 -3.49 8.17 -2.48
CA SER A 115 -2.54 8.41 -3.56
C SER A 115 -3.14 8.19 -4.96
N PRO A 116 -2.44 8.58 -6.05
CA PRO A 116 -2.61 7.95 -7.35
C PRO A 116 -2.45 6.43 -7.26
N LEU A 117 -2.97 5.71 -8.27
CA LEU A 117 -2.89 4.25 -8.33
C LEU A 117 -1.43 3.79 -8.31
N ILE A 118 -1.13 2.82 -7.45
CA ILE A 118 0.12 2.07 -7.44
C ILE A 118 -0.13 0.77 -8.21
N PRO A 119 0.64 0.47 -9.26
CA PRO A 119 0.51 -0.80 -9.96
C PRO A 119 0.71 -1.99 -9.01
N GLY A 120 -0.02 -3.07 -9.22
CA GLY A 120 0.18 -4.31 -8.48
C GLY A 120 1.58 -4.86 -8.66
N ASP A 121 2.08 -5.59 -7.67
CA ASP A 121 3.42 -6.18 -7.70
C ASP A 121 3.56 -7.19 -8.84
N PRO A 122 4.58 -7.06 -9.70
CA PRO A 122 4.78 -7.96 -10.82
C PRO A 122 5.44 -9.27 -10.40
N ILE A 123 5.07 -10.36 -11.04
CA ILE A 123 5.88 -11.58 -11.03
C ILE A 123 7.05 -11.37 -11.99
N VAL A 124 8.26 -11.53 -11.49
CA VAL A 124 9.48 -11.32 -12.29
C VAL A 124 10.39 -12.53 -12.21
N TRP A 125 11.20 -12.72 -13.27
CA TRP A 125 12.22 -13.75 -13.32
C TRP A 125 13.58 -13.18 -13.75
N ARG A 126 14.63 -13.95 -13.51
CA ARG A 126 15.99 -13.58 -13.92
C ARG A 126 16.13 -13.60 -15.43
N LYS A 127 16.79 -12.60 -15.99
CA LYS A 127 17.03 -12.49 -17.44
C LYS A 127 17.79 -13.69 -18.04
N ASN A 128 18.67 -14.33 -17.25
CA ASN A 128 19.53 -15.44 -17.68
C ASN A 128 18.87 -16.82 -17.62
N LEU A 129 17.58 -16.92 -17.33
CA LEU A 129 16.83 -18.17 -17.52
C LEU A 129 16.72 -18.47 -19.01
N SER A 130 16.70 -19.79 -19.36
CA SER A 130 16.43 -20.21 -20.74
C SER A 130 15.04 -19.75 -21.19
N GLU A 131 14.86 -19.48 -22.48
CA GLU A 131 13.56 -19.07 -23.02
C GLU A 131 12.49 -20.15 -22.75
N THR A 132 12.83 -21.43 -22.90
CA THR A 132 11.93 -22.55 -22.57
C THR A 132 11.45 -22.49 -21.11
N THR A 133 12.31 -22.07 -20.17
CA THR A 133 11.92 -21.93 -18.75
C THR A 133 11.02 -20.72 -18.56
N LYS A 134 11.33 -19.60 -19.21
CA LYS A 134 10.50 -18.39 -19.17
C LYS A 134 9.10 -18.65 -19.71
N ASP A 135 9.01 -19.34 -20.86
CA ASP A 135 7.73 -19.71 -21.48
C ASP A 135 6.89 -20.58 -20.54
N LYS A 136 7.49 -21.59 -19.90
CA LYS A 136 6.78 -22.44 -18.93
C LYS A 136 6.27 -21.65 -17.73
N ILE A 137 7.06 -20.70 -17.19
CA ILE A 137 6.64 -19.85 -16.08
C ILE A 137 5.48 -18.94 -16.52
N TYR A 138 5.60 -18.32 -17.69
CA TYR A 138 4.57 -17.47 -18.26
C TYR A 138 3.25 -18.22 -18.45
N ASP A 139 3.31 -19.37 -19.12
CA ASP A 139 2.13 -20.22 -19.39
C ASP A 139 1.47 -20.69 -18.10
N PHE A 140 2.26 -21.04 -17.09
CA PHE A 140 1.73 -21.42 -15.78
C PHE A 140 0.88 -20.29 -15.19
N PHE A 141 1.42 -19.07 -15.07
CA PHE A 141 0.69 -17.96 -14.46
C PHE A 141 -0.51 -17.50 -15.31
N MET A 142 -0.35 -17.46 -16.64
CA MET A 142 -1.44 -17.05 -17.55
C MET A 142 -2.60 -18.04 -17.59
N ASN A 143 -2.36 -19.28 -17.18
CA ASN A 143 -3.38 -20.32 -17.13
C ASN A 143 -3.87 -20.63 -15.70
N TYR A 144 -3.22 -20.08 -14.66
CA TYR A 144 -3.60 -20.34 -13.27
C TYR A 144 -4.92 -19.66 -12.90
N GLY A 145 -5.76 -20.36 -12.14
CA GLY A 145 -7.08 -19.87 -11.71
C GLY A 145 -8.24 -20.41 -12.55
N LYS A 146 -8.03 -21.47 -13.32
CA LYS A 146 -9.08 -22.12 -14.12
C LYS A 146 -9.81 -23.22 -13.36
N THR A 147 -9.12 -23.97 -12.51
CA THR A 147 -9.73 -25.04 -11.71
C THR A 147 -10.35 -24.49 -10.42
N PRO A 148 -11.31 -25.20 -9.78
CA PRO A 148 -11.89 -24.79 -8.50
C PRO A 148 -10.85 -24.61 -7.41
N GLU A 149 -9.84 -25.49 -7.35
CA GLU A 149 -8.76 -25.45 -6.36
C GLU A 149 -7.89 -24.21 -6.52
N GLU A 150 -7.51 -23.89 -7.76
CA GLU A 150 -6.71 -22.69 -8.08
C GLU A 150 -7.48 -21.41 -7.78
N LYS A 151 -8.79 -21.38 -8.08
CA LYS A 151 -9.67 -20.25 -7.73
C LYS A 151 -9.72 -20.06 -6.22
N ALA A 152 -9.86 -21.11 -5.44
CA ALA A 152 -9.86 -21.04 -3.98
C ALA A 152 -8.54 -20.51 -3.42
N VAL A 153 -7.39 -20.79 -4.06
CA VAL A 153 -6.10 -20.21 -3.70
C VAL A 153 -6.09 -18.71 -3.98
N LEU A 154 -6.50 -18.28 -5.18
CA LEU A 154 -6.55 -16.86 -5.54
C LEU A 154 -7.47 -16.07 -4.62
N GLU A 155 -8.66 -16.60 -4.30
CA GLU A 155 -9.62 -15.98 -3.38
C GLU A 155 -9.01 -15.77 -1.98
N ARG A 156 -8.29 -16.77 -1.44
CA ARG A 156 -7.60 -16.62 -0.13
C ARG A 156 -6.50 -15.58 -0.16
N LEU A 157 -5.85 -15.36 -1.31
CA LEU A 157 -4.85 -14.33 -1.51
C LEU A 157 -5.46 -12.94 -1.78
N GLY A 158 -6.76 -12.86 -2.03
CA GLY A 158 -7.44 -11.63 -2.45
C GLY A 158 -7.05 -11.23 -3.87
N TRP A 159 -6.78 -12.20 -4.76
CA TRP A 159 -6.31 -11.97 -6.13
C TRP A 159 -7.32 -12.47 -7.16
N ALA A 160 -7.42 -11.75 -8.26
CA ALA A 160 -7.99 -12.23 -9.52
C ALA A 160 -6.89 -12.93 -10.36
N PRO A 161 -7.24 -13.62 -11.45
CA PRO A 161 -6.26 -14.24 -12.34
C PRO A 161 -5.19 -13.27 -12.82
N PHE A 162 -4.00 -13.81 -13.09
CA PHE A 162 -2.87 -13.04 -13.58
C PHE A 162 -3.14 -12.46 -14.98
N ARG A 163 -2.51 -11.34 -15.28
CA ARG A 163 -2.57 -10.68 -16.59
C ARG A 163 -1.16 -10.39 -17.07
N ALA A 164 -0.97 -10.41 -18.39
CA ALA A 164 0.27 -9.95 -18.99
C ALA A 164 0.52 -8.50 -18.62
N SER A 165 1.77 -8.18 -18.35
CA SER A 165 2.22 -6.85 -17.99
C SER A 165 3.57 -6.55 -18.63
N SER A 166 3.96 -5.29 -18.60
CA SER A 166 5.26 -4.83 -19.05
C SER A 166 5.90 -3.91 -18.02
N ASP A 167 7.20 -3.70 -18.18
CA ASP A 167 7.98 -2.80 -17.34
C ASP A 167 7.45 -1.35 -17.33
N LEU A 168 6.69 -0.95 -18.36
CA LEU A 168 6.10 0.37 -18.48
C LEU A 168 5.16 0.71 -17.32
N GLN A 169 4.47 -0.28 -16.75
CA GLN A 169 3.60 -0.03 -15.59
C GLN A 169 4.36 0.50 -14.37
N LEU A 170 5.66 0.20 -14.25
CA LEU A 170 6.50 0.61 -13.11
C LEU A 170 7.16 1.97 -13.29
N VAL A 171 7.07 2.59 -14.47
CA VAL A 171 7.67 3.91 -14.75
C VAL A 171 7.24 4.98 -13.73
N PRO A 172 5.96 5.13 -13.35
CA PRO A 172 5.55 6.12 -12.35
C PRO A 172 6.24 5.91 -11.00
N ILE A 173 6.44 4.66 -10.58
CA ILE A 173 7.11 4.33 -9.32
C ILE A 173 8.61 4.63 -9.38
N ARG A 174 9.27 4.32 -10.50
CA ARG A 174 10.68 4.69 -10.71
C ARG A 174 10.90 6.19 -10.65
N GLN A 175 9.99 6.98 -11.23
CA GLN A 175 10.07 8.43 -11.15
C GLN A 175 10.01 8.93 -9.71
N LEU A 176 9.15 8.35 -8.86
CA LEU A 176 9.10 8.69 -7.44
C LEU A 176 10.39 8.34 -6.70
N ALA A 177 11.05 7.24 -7.07
CA ALA A 177 12.31 6.82 -6.45
C ALA A 177 13.46 7.80 -6.67
N LEU A 178 13.39 8.68 -7.68
CA LEU A 178 14.38 9.72 -7.93
C LEU A 178 14.32 10.86 -6.89
N PHE A 179 13.26 10.95 -6.10
CA PHE A 179 13.07 11.94 -5.03
C PHE A 179 13.36 11.38 -3.63
N LYS A 180 13.93 10.18 -3.55
CA LYS A 180 14.25 9.50 -2.29
C LYS A 180 15.56 9.99 -1.70
#